data_cd910abb480c0f96b655cf5eef550073
#
_entry.id   cd910abb480c0f96b655cf5eef550073
#
_cell.length_a   1.000
_cell.length_b   1.000
_cell.length_c   1.000
_cell.angle_alpha   90.00
_cell.angle_beta   90.00
_cell.angle_gamma   90.00
#
_symmetry.space_group_name_H-M   'P 1'
#
loop_
_entity.id
_entity.type
_entity.pdbx_description
1 polymer ?
#
loop_
_entity_poly.entity_id
_entity_poly.type
_entity_poly.pdbx_seq_one_letter_code
_entity_poly.pdbx_strand_id
1 'polypeptide(L)'
;MESLVLGGDLGGTSTRILVVGTDGREHGLSTGDGGNPISRPAGAAAALGDALQRALAGVDPGQVQASVIGVAGWSALRTPVVAAQFAEVWADAGLTCDPGYRSDLEVAFAAGTPEPDGTVLVAGTGATAGAVTGHRLTRTADGHGWLLGDDGSGFWLGREAVRAALRSLDAGEPHGRLAGSVLAALDAAGTADRGRDRVIQVVYSHPPVQLAALAPLVSAAYHDGDPQARSIVERAAAALLATVGRVREEGQGTPIVLAGSLTRDTPVGATLRTLLSARFSGPILPARTGVGGAAWLALAALDPALATPATHSRLCR
;
A
#
# COMPACT_ATOMS: atom_id res chain seq x y z
N MET A 1 -1.79 16.21 -32.63
CA MET A 1 -1.50 16.38 -31.17
C MET A 1 -1.25 14.99 -30.61
N GLU A 2 -0.30 14.85 -29.74
CA GLU A 2 0.01 13.58 -29.09
C GLU A 2 -1.09 13.26 -28.08
N SER A 3 -1.61 12.02 -28.10
CA SER A 3 -2.59 11.58 -27.10
C SER A 3 -1.85 11.09 -25.86
N LEU A 4 -2.22 11.62 -24.69
CA LEU A 4 -1.64 11.26 -23.41
C LEU A 4 -2.65 10.49 -22.55
N VAL A 5 -2.14 9.72 -21.61
CA VAL A 5 -2.93 9.10 -20.54
C VAL A 5 -2.35 9.45 -19.17
N LEU A 6 -3.19 9.39 -18.15
CA LEU A 6 -2.82 9.70 -16.78
C LEU A 6 -3.08 8.50 -15.86
N GLY A 7 -2.05 8.08 -15.14
CA GLY A 7 -2.15 7.12 -14.04
C GLY A 7 -2.01 7.81 -12.70
N GLY A 8 -2.78 7.38 -11.70
CA GLY A 8 -2.68 7.86 -10.33
C GLY A 8 -2.69 6.72 -9.31
N ASP A 9 -1.98 6.92 -8.21
CA ASP A 9 -1.95 5.99 -7.06
C ASP A 9 -2.01 6.81 -5.77
N LEU A 10 -3.19 6.82 -5.14
CA LEU A 10 -3.50 7.57 -3.92
C LEU A 10 -3.49 6.62 -2.73
N GLY A 11 -2.35 6.52 -2.07
CA GLY A 11 -2.18 5.70 -0.87
C GLY A 11 -2.40 6.47 0.43
N GLY A 12 -2.25 5.78 1.56
CA GLY A 12 -2.37 6.39 2.89
C GLY A 12 -1.24 7.38 3.23
N THR A 13 -0.06 7.20 2.65
CA THR A 13 1.16 7.99 2.96
C THR A 13 1.69 8.81 1.80
N SER A 14 1.30 8.50 0.57
CA SER A 14 1.73 9.24 -0.63
C SER A 14 0.70 9.18 -1.72
N THR A 15 0.66 10.23 -2.54
CA THR A 15 -0.05 10.32 -3.82
C THR A 15 0.98 10.41 -4.94
N ARG A 16 0.81 9.64 -6.00
CA ARG A 16 1.66 9.68 -7.20
C ARG A 16 0.81 9.83 -8.42
N ILE A 17 1.21 10.72 -9.33
CA ILE A 17 0.58 10.94 -10.64
C ILE A 17 1.65 10.81 -11.71
N LEU A 18 1.33 10.07 -12.77
CA LEU A 18 2.19 9.83 -13.93
C LEU A 18 1.41 10.14 -15.20
N VAL A 19 1.95 11.01 -16.04
CA VAL A 19 1.42 11.32 -17.38
C VAL A 19 2.35 10.71 -18.43
N VAL A 20 1.79 9.91 -19.33
CA VAL A 20 2.56 9.22 -20.36
C VAL A 20 1.91 9.34 -21.75
N GLY A 21 2.73 9.32 -22.80
CA GLY A 21 2.29 9.16 -24.16
C GLY A 21 1.81 7.73 -24.46
N THR A 22 1.14 7.54 -25.60
CA THR A 22 0.70 6.21 -26.06
C THR A 22 1.87 5.25 -26.34
N ASP A 23 3.07 5.76 -26.50
CA ASP A 23 4.31 5.00 -26.60
C ASP A 23 4.91 4.61 -25.25
N GLY A 24 4.29 5.05 -24.13
CA GLY A 24 4.75 4.85 -22.76
C GLY A 24 5.89 5.77 -22.33
N ARG A 25 6.17 6.86 -23.08
CA ARG A 25 7.13 7.89 -22.67
C ARG A 25 6.54 8.75 -21.56
N GLU A 26 7.31 9.03 -20.53
CA GLU A 26 6.93 9.94 -19.45
C GLU A 26 6.91 11.40 -19.92
N HIS A 27 5.83 12.11 -19.63
CA HIS A 27 5.64 13.54 -19.85
C HIS A 27 5.55 14.31 -18.53
N GLY A 28 5.16 13.67 -17.45
CA GLY A 28 5.12 14.26 -16.12
C GLY A 28 4.97 13.22 -15.03
N LEU A 29 5.69 13.43 -13.95
CA LEU A 29 5.65 12.60 -12.75
C LEU A 29 5.63 13.49 -11.51
N SER A 30 4.77 13.17 -10.57
CA SER A 30 4.74 13.83 -9.27
C SER A 30 4.56 12.85 -8.12
N THR A 31 5.04 13.26 -6.95
CA THR A 31 4.78 12.57 -5.67
C THR A 31 4.40 13.61 -4.64
N GLY A 32 3.37 13.35 -3.87
CA GLY A 32 2.85 14.21 -2.82
C GLY A 32 2.39 13.44 -1.60
N ASP A 33 1.72 14.15 -0.70
CA ASP A 33 1.14 13.61 0.54
C ASP A 33 0.10 12.53 0.28
N GLY A 34 -0.26 11.75 1.31
CA GLY A 34 -1.28 10.70 1.19
C GLY A 34 -2.65 11.24 0.81
N GLY A 35 -3.29 10.56 -0.16
CA GLY A 35 -4.59 10.90 -0.73
C GLY A 35 -5.72 9.93 -0.36
N ASN A 36 -5.58 9.15 0.71
CA ASN A 36 -6.64 8.24 1.16
C ASN A 36 -7.76 9.01 1.86
N PRO A 37 -8.99 9.08 1.29
CA PRO A 37 -10.09 9.88 1.84
C PRO A 37 -10.67 9.34 3.14
N ILE A 38 -10.40 8.09 3.53
CA ILE A 38 -10.82 7.53 4.81
C ILE A 38 -9.87 7.97 5.93
N SER A 39 -8.56 7.86 5.72
CA SER A 39 -7.57 8.19 6.76
C SER A 39 -7.23 9.68 6.81
N ARG A 40 -7.49 10.43 5.73
CA ARG A 40 -7.22 11.88 5.59
C ARG A 40 -8.41 12.62 4.94
N PRO A 41 -9.59 12.59 5.53
CA PRO A 41 -10.81 13.11 4.89
C PRO A 41 -10.73 14.57 4.49
N ALA A 42 -10.04 15.42 5.27
CA ALA A 42 -9.91 16.86 4.99
C ALA A 42 -8.78 17.20 3.99
N GLY A 43 -7.88 16.27 3.68
CA GLY A 43 -6.67 16.55 2.88
C GLY A 43 -6.51 15.70 1.61
N ALA A 44 -7.35 14.68 1.42
CA ALA A 44 -7.17 13.74 0.31
C ALA A 44 -7.37 14.40 -1.07
N ALA A 45 -8.41 15.20 -1.24
CA ALA A 45 -8.66 15.93 -2.48
C ALA A 45 -7.56 16.96 -2.76
N ALA A 46 -7.13 17.73 -1.76
CA ALA A 46 -6.03 18.67 -1.90
C ALA A 46 -4.73 17.97 -2.32
N ALA A 47 -4.40 16.80 -1.70
CA ALA A 47 -3.22 16.02 -2.10
C ALA A 47 -3.29 15.55 -3.56
N LEU A 48 -4.47 15.19 -4.07
CA LEU A 48 -4.67 14.89 -5.48
C LEU A 48 -4.45 16.14 -6.34
N GLY A 49 -5.07 17.27 -6.00
CA GLY A 49 -4.96 18.52 -6.76
C GLY A 49 -3.50 18.99 -6.87
N ASP A 50 -2.77 19.01 -5.75
CA ASP A 50 -1.35 19.35 -5.71
C ASP A 50 -0.49 18.42 -6.57
N ALA A 51 -0.80 17.12 -6.56
CA ALA A 51 -0.08 16.14 -7.37
C ALA A 51 -0.40 16.31 -8.86
N LEU A 52 -1.66 16.54 -9.22
CA LEU A 52 -2.07 16.83 -10.60
C LEU A 52 -1.37 18.09 -11.13
N GLN A 53 -1.41 19.19 -10.39
CA GLN A 53 -0.77 20.45 -10.79
C GLN A 53 0.71 20.25 -11.10
N ARG A 54 1.42 19.49 -10.26
CA ARG A 54 2.87 19.23 -10.48
C ARG A 54 3.11 18.30 -11.66
N ALA A 55 2.31 17.23 -11.82
CA ALA A 55 2.48 16.29 -12.92
C ALA A 55 2.13 16.89 -14.29
N LEU A 56 1.20 17.85 -14.32
CA LEU A 56 0.76 18.53 -15.53
C LEU A 56 1.57 19.79 -15.82
N ALA A 57 2.59 20.11 -15.02
CA ALA A 57 3.44 21.29 -15.28
C ALA A 57 4.13 21.16 -16.66
N GLY A 58 3.76 22.02 -17.61
CA GLY A 58 4.25 21.98 -19.00
C GLY A 58 3.57 20.97 -19.92
N VAL A 59 2.50 20.33 -19.46
CA VAL A 59 1.62 19.44 -20.25
C VAL A 59 0.30 20.15 -20.48
N ASP A 60 -0.22 20.12 -21.69
CA ASP A 60 -1.60 20.56 -21.99
C ASP A 60 -2.59 19.50 -21.46
N PRO A 61 -3.41 19.80 -20.42
CA PRO A 61 -4.36 18.85 -19.87
C PRO A 61 -5.40 18.34 -20.90
N GLY A 62 -5.70 19.11 -21.92
CA GLY A 62 -6.61 18.72 -23.01
C GLY A 62 -6.07 17.57 -23.87
N GLN A 63 -4.78 17.25 -23.81
CA GLN A 63 -4.18 16.10 -24.48
C GLN A 63 -4.37 14.78 -23.72
N VAL A 64 -4.76 14.83 -22.43
CA VAL A 64 -5.04 13.62 -21.61
C VAL A 64 -6.40 13.07 -22.01
N GLN A 65 -6.40 11.92 -22.71
CA GLN A 65 -7.60 11.31 -23.28
C GLN A 65 -8.23 10.23 -22.42
N ALA A 66 -7.44 9.62 -21.54
CA ALA A 66 -7.92 8.63 -20.57
C ALA A 66 -7.13 8.69 -19.26
N SER A 67 -7.79 8.30 -18.19
CA SER A 67 -7.13 8.23 -16.89
C SER A 67 -7.58 7.02 -16.07
N VAL A 68 -6.70 6.53 -15.19
CA VAL A 68 -7.03 5.58 -14.12
C VAL A 68 -6.36 6.03 -12.84
N ILE A 69 -7.17 6.18 -11.79
CA ILE A 69 -6.72 6.62 -10.47
C ILE A 69 -7.04 5.54 -9.44
N GLY A 70 -6.01 4.84 -8.95
CA GLY A 70 -6.12 3.92 -7.82
C GLY A 70 -6.23 4.69 -6.52
N VAL A 71 -7.25 4.40 -5.71
CA VAL A 71 -7.51 5.11 -4.46
C VAL A 71 -7.64 4.12 -3.31
N ALA A 72 -6.71 4.17 -2.35
CA ALA A 72 -6.88 3.47 -1.09
C ALA A 72 -8.08 4.06 -0.35
N GLY A 73 -9.03 3.19 0.04
CA GLY A 73 -10.30 3.66 0.61
C GLY A 73 -11.27 4.26 -0.41
N TRP A 74 -11.19 3.84 -1.67
CA TRP A 74 -12.01 4.31 -2.79
C TRP A 74 -13.52 4.30 -2.52
N SER A 75 -14.00 3.46 -1.61
CA SER A 75 -15.42 3.42 -1.21
C SER A 75 -15.93 4.74 -0.66
N ALA A 76 -15.05 5.59 -0.10
CA ALA A 76 -15.42 6.94 0.37
C ALA A 76 -15.88 7.86 -0.77
N LEU A 77 -15.43 7.62 -2.03
CA LEU A 77 -15.88 8.35 -3.22
C LEU A 77 -17.36 8.12 -3.55
N ARG A 78 -18.03 7.15 -2.90
CA ARG A 78 -19.49 6.98 -2.99
C ARG A 78 -20.26 8.03 -2.15
N THR A 79 -19.56 8.71 -1.25
CA THR A 79 -20.13 9.80 -0.44
C THR A 79 -20.17 11.07 -1.29
N PRO A 80 -21.36 11.71 -1.49
CA PRO A 80 -21.48 12.84 -2.40
C PRO A 80 -20.51 14.00 -2.13
N VAL A 81 -20.26 14.30 -0.86
CA VAL A 81 -19.33 15.38 -0.46
C VAL A 81 -17.89 15.06 -0.90
N VAL A 82 -17.41 13.83 -0.69
CA VAL A 82 -16.08 13.41 -1.10
C VAL A 82 -15.97 13.39 -2.62
N ALA A 83 -16.98 12.84 -3.31
CA ALA A 83 -17.01 12.81 -4.77
C ALA A 83 -16.95 14.22 -5.36
N ALA A 84 -17.70 15.19 -4.78
CA ALA A 84 -17.69 16.58 -5.25
C ALA A 84 -16.30 17.23 -5.07
N GLN A 85 -15.63 17.03 -3.95
CA GLN A 85 -14.28 17.56 -3.71
C GLN A 85 -13.28 17.01 -4.74
N PHE A 86 -13.35 15.72 -5.06
CA PHE A 86 -12.47 15.09 -6.05
C PHE A 86 -12.80 15.57 -7.47
N ALA A 87 -14.08 15.79 -7.80
CA ALA A 87 -14.50 16.34 -9.09
C ALA A 87 -14.04 17.80 -9.28
N GLU A 88 -14.08 18.61 -8.23
CA GLU A 88 -13.60 19.98 -8.24
C GLU A 88 -12.11 20.06 -8.57
N VAL A 89 -11.24 19.34 -7.84
CA VAL A 89 -9.79 19.36 -8.11
C VAL A 89 -9.43 18.77 -9.46
N TRP A 90 -10.25 17.85 -10.00
CA TRP A 90 -10.09 17.32 -11.34
C TRP A 90 -10.38 18.37 -12.42
N ALA A 91 -11.47 19.11 -12.26
CA ALA A 91 -11.85 20.22 -13.14
C ALA A 91 -10.85 21.38 -13.07
N ASP A 92 -10.38 21.74 -11.87
CA ASP A 92 -9.39 22.79 -11.64
C ASP A 92 -8.04 22.46 -12.30
N ALA A 93 -7.71 21.16 -12.44
CA ALA A 93 -6.54 20.71 -13.18
C ALA A 93 -6.69 20.84 -14.72
N GLY A 94 -7.86 21.26 -15.22
CA GLY A 94 -8.15 21.41 -16.64
C GLY A 94 -8.36 20.10 -17.41
N LEU A 95 -8.53 18.98 -16.69
CA LEU A 95 -8.75 17.67 -17.28
C LEU A 95 -10.19 17.52 -17.77
N THR A 96 -10.37 17.07 -19.01
CA THR A 96 -11.68 16.90 -19.66
C THR A 96 -12.11 15.45 -19.76
N CYS A 97 -11.19 14.48 -19.64
CA CYS A 97 -11.53 13.07 -19.58
C CYS A 97 -12.10 12.69 -18.21
N ASP A 98 -12.88 11.62 -18.18
CA ASP A 98 -13.40 11.09 -16.91
C ASP A 98 -12.27 10.55 -16.03
N PRO A 99 -12.27 10.84 -14.70
CA PRO A 99 -11.35 10.20 -13.77
C PRO A 99 -11.76 8.73 -13.57
N GLY A 100 -10.99 7.82 -14.09
CA GLY A 100 -11.22 6.37 -13.97
C GLY A 100 -10.89 5.85 -12.57
N TYR A 101 -11.65 6.27 -11.54
CA TYR A 101 -11.39 5.83 -10.17
C TYR A 101 -11.54 4.32 -10.00
N ARG A 102 -10.55 3.71 -9.34
CA ARG A 102 -10.47 2.28 -9.04
C ARG A 102 -9.94 2.05 -7.62
N SER A 103 -10.05 0.81 -7.15
CA SER A 103 -9.32 0.40 -5.95
C SER A 103 -7.81 0.45 -6.17
N ASP A 104 -7.06 0.85 -5.15
CA ASP A 104 -5.59 0.73 -5.11
C ASP A 104 -5.11 -0.72 -5.34
N LEU A 105 -5.91 -1.72 -4.95
CA LEU A 105 -5.65 -3.13 -5.26
C LEU A 105 -5.63 -3.42 -6.77
N GLU A 106 -6.53 -2.82 -7.54
CA GLU A 106 -6.58 -3.04 -9.01
C GLU A 106 -5.33 -2.49 -9.69
N VAL A 107 -4.90 -1.29 -9.32
CA VAL A 107 -3.69 -0.68 -9.90
C VAL A 107 -2.42 -1.36 -9.40
N ALA A 108 -2.39 -1.83 -8.15
CA ALA A 108 -1.29 -2.62 -7.61
C ALA A 108 -1.17 -3.97 -8.31
N PHE A 109 -2.29 -4.63 -8.61
CA PHE A 109 -2.29 -5.87 -9.38
C PHE A 109 -1.74 -5.66 -10.78
N ALA A 110 -2.27 -4.66 -11.50
CA ALA A 110 -1.81 -4.30 -12.82
C ALA A 110 -0.33 -3.86 -12.85
N ALA A 111 0.20 -3.31 -11.76
CA ALA A 111 1.62 -2.98 -11.67
C ALA A 111 2.54 -4.21 -11.56
N GLY A 112 2.03 -5.33 -11.07
CA GLY A 112 2.81 -6.57 -10.94
C GLY A 112 2.73 -7.49 -12.14
N THR A 113 1.66 -7.40 -12.96
CA THR A 113 1.42 -8.31 -14.08
C THR A 113 0.46 -7.71 -15.10
N PRO A 114 0.67 -7.96 -16.42
CA PRO A 114 -0.32 -7.67 -17.45
C PRO A 114 -1.44 -8.70 -17.51
N GLU A 115 -1.36 -9.82 -16.77
CA GLU A 115 -2.42 -10.84 -16.77
C GLU A 115 -3.72 -10.26 -16.20
N PRO A 116 -4.89 -10.63 -16.78
CA PRO A 116 -6.16 -10.07 -16.37
C PRO A 116 -6.66 -10.61 -15.02
N ASP A 117 -6.25 -11.83 -14.66
CA ASP A 117 -6.79 -12.59 -13.53
C ASP A 117 -5.71 -12.96 -12.53
N GLY A 118 -6.01 -12.88 -11.24
CA GLY A 118 -5.09 -13.29 -10.20
C GLY A 118 -5.49 -12.83 -8.81
N THR A 119 -4.48 -12.77 -7.95
CA THR A 119 -4.63 -12.34 -6.56
C THR A 119 -3.63 -11.22 -6.28
N VAL A 120 -4.03 -10.20 -5.55
CA VAL A 120 -3.14 -9.15 -5.05
C VAL A 120 -3.16 -9.13 -3.53
N LEU A 121 -1.99 -8.91 -2.93
CA LEU A 121 -1.83 -8.56 -1.51
C LEU A 121 -1.09 -7.24 -1.42
N VAL A 122 -1.70 -6.27 -0.79
CA VAL A 122 -1.04 -5.02 -0.39
C VAL A 122 -0.75 -5.09 1.11
N ALA A 123 0.52 -4.98 1.50
CA ALA A 123 0.93 -4.92 2.89
C ALA A 123 1.97 -3.81 3.09
N GLY A 124 1.52 -2.77 3.76
CA GLY A 124 2.28 -1.57 4.14
C GLY A 124 1.88 -1.15 5.55
N THR A 125 1.42 0.09 5.74
CA THR A 125 0.85 0.56 7.02
C THR A 125 -0.35 -0.29 7.43
N GLY A 126 -1.26 -0.62 6.50
CA GLY A 126 -2.33 -1.60 6.64
C GLY A 126 -2.06 -2.85 5.79
N ALA A 127 -3.02 -3.79 5.74
CA ALA A 127 -2.93 -5.00 4.94
C ALA A 127 -4.30 -5.41 4.38
N THR A 128 -4.35 -5.77 3.09
CA THR A 128 -5.56 -6.24 2.43
C THR A 128 -5.22 -7.12 1.23
N ALA A 129 -6.03 -8.13 0.95
CA ALA A 129 -5.92 -8.95 -0.26
C ALA A 129 -7.16 -8.86 -1.13
N GLY A 130 -6.99 -9.06 -2.44
CA GLY A 130 -8.07 -9.06 -3.40
C GLY A 130 -7.93 -10.13 -4.47
N ALA A 131 -9.07 -10.71 -4.88
CA ALA A 131 -9.17 -11.48 -6.11
C ALA A 131 -9.50 -10.53 -7.27
N VAL A 132 -8.78 -10.68 -8.38
CA VAL A 132 -8.91 -9.85 -9.58
C VAL A 132 -9.31 -10.73 -10.73
N THR A 133 -10.31 -10.29 -11.51
CA THR A 133 -10.77 -10.92 -12.76
C THR A 133 -11.00 -9.83 -13.80
N GLY A 134 -10.40 -9.97 -14.99
CA GLY A 134 -10.47 -8.95 -16.03
C GLY A 134 -9.93 -7.58 -15.56
N HIS A 135 -8.86 -7.56 -14.77
CA HIS A 135 -8.30 -6.38 -14.11
C HIS A 135 -9.28 -5.65 -13.16
N ARG A 136 -10.34 -6.32 -12.71
CA ARG A 136 -11.33 -5.78 -11.77
C ARG A 136 -11.35 -6.57 -10.48
N LEU A 137 -11.43 -5.86 -9.38
CA LEU A 137 -11.55 -6.44 -8.06
C LEU A 137 -12.92 -7.09 -7.89
N THR A 138 -12.94 -8.39 -7.61
CA THR A 138 -14.18 -9.18 -7.47
C THR A 138 -14.45 -9.58 -6.02
N ARG A 139 -13.39 -9.69 -5.19
CA ARG A 139 -13.50 -10.08 -3.78
C ARG A 139 -12.33 -9.48 -3.00
N THR A 140 -12.58 -9.11 -1.74
CA THR A 140 -11.54 -8.61 -0.83
C THR A 140 -11.53 -9.38 0.48
N ALA A 141 -10.39 -9.41 1.14
CA ALA A 141 -10.23 -9.90 2.51
C ALA A 141 -9.33 -8.95 3.29
N ASP A 142 -9.73 -8.67 4.53
CA ASP A 142 -9.09 -7.71 5.40
C ASP A 142 -9.18 -6.25 4.87
N GLY A 143 -8.29 -5.36 5.24
CA GLY A 143 -8.40 -3.93 4.93
C GLY A 143 -9.48 -3.22 5.76
N HIS A 144 -9.81 -3.78 6.92
CA HIS A 144 -10.82 -3.24 7.83
C HIS A 144 -10.29 -2.12 8.73
N GLY A 145 -9.03 -1.73 8.51
CA GLY A 145 -8.34 -0.73 9.33
C GLY A 145 -7.74 -1.34 10.60
N TRP A 146 -6.83 -0.59 11.22
CA TRP A 146 -5.99 -1.02 12.33
C TRP A 146 -6.75 -1.52 13.58
N LEU A 147 -8.00 -1.09 13.76
CA LEU A 147 -8.82 -1.49 14.92
C LEU A 147 -9.48 -2.87 14.71
N LEU A 148 -9.90 -3.19 13.49
CA LEU A 148 -10.75 -4.35 13.19
C LEU A 148 -10.05 -5.41 12.32
N GLY A 149 -8.86 -5.09 11.79
CA GLY A 149 -8.11 -5.94 10.87
C GLY A 149 -6.67 -5.46 10.69
N ASP A 150 -6.21 -5.45 9.43
CA ASP A 150 -4.84 -5.14 9.05
C ASP A 150 -3.81 -6.08 9.69
N ASP A 151 -4.17 -7.34 9.89
CA ASP A 151 -3.32 -8.32 10.55
C ASP A 151 -2.05 -8.61 9.73
N GLY A 152 -0.89 -8.52 10.39
CA GLY A 152 0.41 -8.67 9.76
C GLY A 152 0.95 -7.41 9.08
N SER A 153 0.24 -6.29 9.14
CA SER A 153 0.65 -4.99 8.61
C SER A 153 1.76 -4.31 9.42
N GLY A 154 2.25 -3.16 8.93
CA GLY A 154 3.20 -2.32 9.66
C GLY A 154 2.65 -1.83 10.99
N PHE A 155 1.38 -1.43 11.03
CA PHE A 155 0.71 -1.11 12.29
C PHE A 155 0.70 -2.30 13.25
N TRP A 156 0.30 -3.47 12.77
CA TRP A 156 0.26 -4.69 13.57
C TRP A 156 1.65 -5.04 14.12
N LEU A 157 2.70 -4.95 13.30
CA LEU A 157 4.09 -5.17 13.71
C LEU A 157 4.52 -4.20 14.81
N GLY A 158 4.25 -2.91 14.64
CA GLY A 158 4.59 -1.88 15.63
C GLY A 158 3.84 -2.08 16.94
N ARG A 159 2.55 -2.43 16.88
CA ARG A 159 1.76 -2.77 18.06
C ARG A 159 2.33 -3.99 18.80
N GLU A 160 2.69 -5.05 18.09
CA GLU A 160 3.28 -6.24 18.70
C GLU A 160 4.68 -5.96 19.28
N ALA A 161 5.46 -5.06 18.67
CA ALA A 161 6.74 -4.61 19.19
C ALA A 161 6.59 -3.87 20.53
N VAL A 162 5.62 -2.93 20.61
CA VAL A 162 5.31 -2.24 21.88
C VAL A 162 4.83 -3.23 22.95
N ARG A 163 3.96 -4.19 22.58
CA ARG A 163 3.51 -5.24 23.51
C ARG A 163 4.67 -6.12 24.00
N ALA A 164 5.66 -6.41 23.15
CA ALA A 164 6.85 -7.14 23.54
C ALA A 164 7.70 -6.35 24.53
N ALA A 165 7.88 -5.04 24.31
CA ALA A 165 8.59 -4.16 25.23
C ALA A 165 7.89 -4.06 26.60
N LEU A 166 6.57 -3.91 26.62
CA LEU A 166 5.79 -3.88 27.87
C LEU A 166 5.90 -5.20 28.64
N ARG A 167 5.79 -6.35 27.97
CA ARG A 167 5.99 -7.66 28.63
C ARG A 167 7.38 -7.81 29.22
N SER A 168 8.41 -7.29 28.56
CA SER A 168 9.79 -7.31 29.09
C SER A 168 9.93 -6.44 30.35
N LEU A 169 9.27 -5.27 30.39
CA LEU A 169 9.21 -4.43 31.59
C LEU A 169 8.45 -5.12 32.73
N ASP A 170 7.29 -5.73 32.44
CA ASP A 170 6.48 -6.43 33.42
C ASP A 170 7.21 -7.64 34.05
N ALA A 171 8.08 -8.33 33.27
CA ALA A 171 8.87 -9.45 33.73
C ALA A 171 10.08 -9.02 34.60
N GLY A 172 10.48 -7.75 34.56
CA GLY A 172 11.66 -7.27 35.28
C GLY A 172 13.00 -7.89 34.85
N GLU A 173 13.03 -8.48 33.63
CA GLU A 173 14.21 -9.13 33.06
C GLU A 173 15.02 -8.17 32.17
N PRO A 174 16.29 -8.47 31.89
CA PRO A 174 17.08 -7.72 30.92
C PRO A 174 16.38 -7.69 29.56
N HIS A 175 16.28 -6.52 28.96
CA HIS A 175 15.59 -6.34 27.69
C HIS A 175 16.34 -7.01 26.53
N GLY A 176 15.64 -7.80 25.71
CA GLY A 176 16.12 -8.25 24.41
C GLY A 176 16.30 -7.07 23.43
N ARG A 177 16.92 -7.34 22.28
CA ARG A 177 17.20 -6.31 21.26
C ARG A 177 15.95 -5.53 20.84
N LEU A 178 14.85 -6.25 20.57
CA LEU A 178 13.60 -5.62 20.16
C LEU A 178 13.06 -4.70 21.25
N ALA A 179 12.90 -5.22 22.48
CA ALA A 179 12.35 -4.45 23.57
C ALA A 179 13.21 -3.19 23.87
N GLY A 180 14.53 -3.34 23.93
CA GLY A 180 15.46 -2.22 24.15
C GLY A 180 15.34 -1.15 23.05
N SER A 181 15.27 -1.55 21.78
CA SER A 181 15.10 -0.60 20.65
C SER A 181 13.76 0.14 20.68
N VAL A 182 12.68 -0.54 21.05
CA VAL A 182 11.35 0.09 21.19
C VAL A 182 11.33 1.08 22.34
N LEU A 183 11.87 0.71 23.50
CA LEU A 183 11.96 1.59 24.67
C LEU A 183 12.80 2.85 24.36
N ALA A 184 13.92 2.70 23.66
CA ALA A 184 14.73 3.81 23.20
C ALA A 184 13.96 4.73 22.22
N ALA A 185 13.25 4.16 21.25
CA ALA A 185 12.47 4.92 20.26
C ALA A 185 11.30 5.70 20.89
N LEU A 186 10.76 5.22 22.02
CA LEU A 186 9.68 5.87 22.76
C LEU A 186 10.18 6.75 23.92
N ASP A 187 11.51 6.96 24.04
CA ASP A 187 12.14 7.69 25.15
C ASP A 187 11.67 7.17 26.53
N ALA A 188 11.59 5.85 26.64
CA ALA A 188 11.07 5.14 27.81
C ALA A 188 12.15 4.31 28.53
N ALA A 189 13.42 4.58 28.28
CA ALA A 189 14.54 3.97 28.98
C ALA A 189 14.58 4.45 30.43
N GLY A 190 14.69 3.52 31.40
CA GLY A 190 14.70 3.87 32.80
C GLY A 190 14.31 2.71 33.70
N THR A 191 13.80 3.02 34.92
CA THR A 191 13.24 2.00 35.84
C THR A 191 11.95 1.42 35.23
N ALA A 192 11.65 0.14 35.55
CA ALA A 192 10.52 -0.60 34.96
C ALA A 192 9.21 0.17 35.06
N ASP A 193 8.84 0.71 36.21
CA ASP A 193 7.60 1.46 36.41
C ASP A 193 7.55 2.75 35.56
N ARG A 194 8.63 3.56 35.58
CA ARG A 194 8.70 4.79 34.80
C ARG A 194 8.70 4.51 33.30
N GLY A 195 9.39 3.45 32.87
CA GLY A 195 9.42 3.03 31.47
C GLY A 195 8.04 2.62 30.97
N ARG A 196 7.29 1.84 31.76
CA ARG A 196 5.93 1.41 31.44
C ARG A 196 4.97 2.60 31.26
N ASP A 197 4.91 3.49 32.25
CA ASP A 197 4.04 4.68 32.21
C ASP A 197 4.41 5.57 31.01
N ARG A 198 5.69 5.71 30.73
CA ARG A 198 6.18 6.49 29.60
C ARG A 198 5.76 5.89 28.25
N VAL A 199 5.90 4.56 28.07
CA VAL A 199 5.41 3.88 26.85
C VAL A 199 3.93 4.14 26.64
N ILE A 200 3.11 3.95 27.69
CA ILE A 200 1.67 4.18 27.61
C ILE A 200 1.38 5.65 27.24
N GLN A 201 1.99 6.60 27.94
CA GLN A 201 1.79 8.03 27.68
C GLN A 201 2.14 8.39 26.21
N VAL A 202 3.28 7.96 25.71
CA VAL A 202 3.72 8.28 24.34
C VAL A 202 2.80 7.65 23.33
N VAL A 203 2.45 6.37 23.47
CA VAL A 203 1.58 5.68 22.52
C VAL A 203 0.19 6.33 22.45
N TYR A 204 -0.40 6.69 23.60
CA TYR A 204 -1.74 7.31 23.62
C TYR A 204 -1.76 8.80 23.27
N SER A 205 -0.60 9.47 23.24
CA SER A 205 -0.52 10.88 22.81
C SER A 205 -0.46 11.06 21.29
N HIS A 206 -0.36 9.97 20.52
CA HIS A 206 -0.26 10.00 19.07
C HIS A 206 -1.38 9.19 18.40
N PRO A 207 -1.73 9.48 17.13
CA PRO A 207 -2.63 8.64 16.36
C PRO A 207 -2.15 7.18 16.30
N PRO A 208 -3.01 6.19 16.61
CA PRO A 208 -2.60 4.78 16.69
C PRO A 208 -1.85 4.26 15.46
N VAL A 209 -2.21 4.74 14.27
CA VAL A 209 -1.57 4.34 13.01
C VAL A 209 -0.07 4.64 12.96
N GLN A 210 0.42 5.60 13.77
CA GLN A 210 1.84 5.92 13.87
C GLN A 210 2.68 4.78 14.47
N LEU A 211 2.07 3.80 15.14
CA LEU A 211 2.78 2.60 15.56
C LEU A 211 3.44 1.86 14.37
N ALA A 212 2.93 2.02 13.17
CA ALA A 212 3.56 1.47 11.97
C ALA A 212 5.02 1.92 11.76
N ALA A 213 5.40 3.10 12.29
CA ALA A 213 6.77 3.59 12.25
C ALA A 213 7.77 2.74 13.05
N LEU A 214 7.28 1.90 13.98
CA LEU A 214 8.10 0.98 14.76
C LEU A 214 8.35 -0.37 14.04
N ALA A 215 7.67 -0.66 12.94
CA ALA A 215 7.84 -1.92 12.19
C ALA A 215 9.30 -2.19 11.74
N PRO A 216 10.10 -1.19 11.33
CA PRO A 216 11.51 -1.39 11.00
C PRO A 216 12.35 -1.94 12.16
N LEU A 217 11.99 -1.63 13.42
CA LEU A 217 12.70 -2.14 14.60
C LEU A 217 12.53 -3.66 14.75
N VAL A 218 11.36 -4.20 14.34
CA VAL A 218 11.14 -5.65 14.31
C VAL A 218 12.07 -6.31 13.29
N SER A 219 12.21 -5.72 12.10
CA SER A 219 13.09 -6.23 11.05
C SER A 219 14.56 -6.19 11.48
N ALA A 220 15.01 -5.10 12.10
CA ALA A 220 16.38 -4.97 12.61
C ALA A 220 16.66 -6.01 13.71
N ALA A 221 15.80 -6.13 14.71
CA ALA A 221 15.95 -7.10 15.79
C ALA A 221 15.89 -8.56 15.29
N TYR A 222 15.10 -8.83 14.24
CA TYR A 222 15.07 -10.14 13.58
C TYR A 222 16.46 -10.52 13.01
N HIS A 223 17.10 -9.59 12.32
CA HIS A 223 18.44 -9.81 11.77
C HIS A 223 19.50 -9.98 12.86
N ASP A 224 19.31 -9.35 14.01
CA ASP A 224 20.15 -9.51 15.20
C ASP A 224 19.87 -10.82 15.98
N GLY A 225 18.93 -11.66 15.49
CA GLY A 225 18.59 -12.96 16.08
C GLY A 225 17.66 -12.92 17.29
N ASP A 226 16.97 -11.78 17.54
CA ASP A 226 16.03 -11.64 18.65
C ASP A 226 14.86 -12.63 18.51
N PRO A 227 14.57 -13.48 19.51
CA PRO A 227 13.53 -14.50 19.41
C PRO A 227 12.12 -13.92 19.39
N GLN A 228 11.88 -12.77 20.05
CA GLN A 228 10.57 -12.11 20.05
C GLN A 228 10.29 -11.50 18.65
N ALA A 229 11.30 -10.86 18.05
CA ALA A 229 11.20 -10.34 16.69
C ALA A 229 10.93 -11.47 15.67
N ARG A 230 11.61 -12.61 15.81
CA ARG A 230 11.38 -13.80 14.98
C ARG A 230 9.91 -14.27 15.08
N SER A 231 9.41 -14.45 16.30
CA SER A 231 8.02 -14.85 16.52
C SER A 231 7.01 -13.85 15.94
N ILE A 232 7.28 -12.54 16.04
CA ILE A 232 6.42 -11.50 15.46
C ILE A 232 6.42 -11.60 13.94
N VAL A 233 7.58 -11.75 13.29
CA VAL A 233 7.70 -11.89 11.83
C VAL A 233 6.96 -13.12 11.32
N GLU A 234 7.12 -14.28 11.97
CA GLU A 234 6.44 -15.52 11.60
C GLU A 234 4.92 -15.40 11.71
N ARG A 235 4.41 -14.80 12.79
CA ARG A 235 2.98 -14.56 12.98
C ARG A 235 2.42 -13.55 11.97
N ALA A 236 3.16 -12.50 11.64
CA ALA A 236 2.77 -11.53 10.63
C ALA A 236 2.64 -12.19 9.25
N ALA A 237 3.64 -12.97 8.84
CA ALA A 237 3.62 -13.69 7.57
C ALA A 237 2.48 -14.71 7.50
N ALA A 238 2.21 -15.42 8.59
CA ALA A 238 1.08 -16.36 8.69
C ALA A 238 -0.28 -15.65 8.58
N ALA A 239 -0.43 -14.48 9.20
CA ALA A 239 -1.65 -13.66 9.10
C ALA A 239 -1.88 -13.19 7.65
N LEU A 240 -0.84 -12.69 6.98
CA LEU A 240 -0.91 -12.26 5.57
C LEU A 240 -1.23 -13.44 4.63
N LEU A 241 -0.63 -14.62 4.88
CA LEU A 241 -0.97 -15.85 4.15
C LEU A 241 -2.45 -16.21 4.32
N ALA A 242 -2.98 -16.14 5.56
CA ALA A 242 -4.38 -16.40 5.84
C ALA A 242 -5.31 -15.41 5.11
N THR A 243 -4.92 -14.13 5.04
CA THR A 243 -5.66 -13.11 4.30
C THR A 243 -5.70 -13.42 2.80
N VAL A 244 -4.59 -13.83 2.18
CA VAL A 244 -4.56 -14.31 0.78
C VAL A 244 -5.46 -15.54 0.61
N GLY A 245 -5.42 -16.50 1.53
CA GLY A 245 -6.24 -17.72 1.48
C GLY A 245 -7.75 -17.50 1.55
N ARG A 246 -8.20 -16.32 1.99
CA ARG A 246 -9.64 -15.96 1.97
C ARG A 246 -10.15 -15.54 0.58
N VAL A 247 -9.27 -15.15 -0.32
CA VAL A 247 -9.62 -14.66 -1.67
C VAL A 247 -9.07 -15.53 -2.80
N ARG A 248 -8.19 -16.50 -2.48
CA ARG A 248 -7.57 -17.41 -3.44
C ARG A 248 -7.93 -18.85 -3.14
N GLU A 249 -8.32 -19.59 -4.15
CA GLU A 249 -8.56 -21.03 -4.06
C GLU A 249 -7.26 -21.82 -4.25
N GLU A 250 -7.18 -23.01 -3.64
CA GLU A 250 -6.06 -23.92 -3.87
C GLU A 250 -6.09 -24.43 -5.31
N GLY A 251 -4.90 -24.56 -5.92
CA GLY A 251 -4.78 -25.02 -7.31
C GLY A 251 -4.91 -23.94 -8.39
N GLN A 252 -5.27 -22.70 -8.04
CA GLN A 252 -5.25 -21.59 -9.00
C GLN A 252 -3.80 -21.32 -9.46
N GLY A 253 -3.56 -21.42 -10.79
CA GLY A 253 -2.25 -21.15 -11.40
C GLY A 253 -1.99 -19.68 -11.78
N THR A 254 -2.96 -18.79 -11.53
CA THR A 254 -2.85 -17.34 -11.82
C THR A 254 -1.82 -16.65 -10.91
N PRO A 255 -1.28 -15.47 -11.30
CA PRO A 255 -0.30 -14.76 -10.50
C PRO A 255 -0.82 -14.34 -9.12
N ILE A 256 0.11 -14.27 -8.14
CA ILE A 256 -0.06 -13.58 -6.87
C ILE A 256 0.85 -12.35 -6.91
N VAL A 257 0.25 -11.16 -6.91
CA VAL A 257 0.99 -9.90 -6.88
C VAL A 257 1.13 -9.42 -5.45
N LEU A 258 2.37 -9.11 -5.05
CA LEU A 258 2.72 -8.58 -3.74
C LEU A 258 3.10 -7.10 -3.86
N ALA A 259 2.38 -6.24 -3.16
CA ALA A 259 2.58 -4.79 -3.13
C ALA A 259 2.75 -4.27 -1.69
N GLY A 260 3.34 -3.09 -1.56
CA GLY A 260 3.58 -2.45 -0.26
C GLY A 260 4.97 -2.75 0.31
N SER A 261 5.38 -1.94 1.28
CA SER A 261 6.75 -1.95 1.81
C SER A 261 7.12 -3.25 2.53
N LEU A 262 6.17 -3.90 3.19
CA LEU A 262 6.42 -5.12 3.94
C LEU A 262 6.64 -6.36 3.06
N THR A 263 6.15 -6.34 1.82
CA THR A 263 6.28 -7.47 0.90
C THR A 263 7.60 -7.48 0.14
N ARG A 264 8.42 -6.45 0.29
CA ARG A 264 9.72 -6.29 -0.41
C ARG A 264 10.83 -7.04 0.32
N ASP A 265 12.00 -6.43 0.46
CA ASP A 265 13.20 -7.00 1.08
C ASP A 265 13.14 -6.89 2.61
N THR A 266 12.10 -7.46 3.21
CA THR A 266 11.90 -7.51 4.66
C THR A 266 11.83 -8.96 5.14
N PRO A 267 12.12 -9.25 6.41
CA PRO A 267 11.94 -10.59 6.97
C PRO A 267 10.51 -11.12 6.81
N VAL A 268 9.49 -10.25 6.97
CA VAL A 268 8.07 -10.61 6.75
C VAL A 268 7.85 -10.99 5.30
N GLY A 269 8.33 -10.18 4.35
CA GLY A 269 8.17 -10.44 2.92
C GLY A 269 8.87 -11.73 2.47
N ALA A 270 10.06 -12.01 2.99
CA ALA A 270 10.79 -13.24 2.71
C ALA A 270 10.04 -14.48 3.24
N THR A 271 9.63 -14.45 4.51
CA THR A 271 8.86 -15.52 5.14
C THR A 271 7.52 -15.74 4.43
N LEU A 272 6.82 -14.66 4.10
CA LEU A 272 5.55 -14.72 3.37
C LEU A 272 5.70 -15.39 1.99
N ARG A 273 6.71 -15.01 1.20
CA ARG A 273 6.97 -15.64 -0.11
C ARG A 273 7.19 -17.14 0.02
N THR A 274 7.96 -17.58 1.03
CA THR A 274 8.17 -19.00 1.31
C THR A 274 6.84 -19.71 1.62
N LEU A 275 6.00 -19.12 2.48
CA LEU A 275 4.71 -19.70 2.84
C LEU A 275 3.72 -19.74 1.65
N LEU A 276 3.68 -18.68 0.84
CA LEU A 276 2.84 -18.62 -0.36
C LEU A 276 3.25 -19.66 -1.39
N SER A 277 4.57 -19.81 -1.66
CA SER A 277 5.10 -20.80 -2.59
C SER A 277 4.85 -22.25 -2.13
N ALA A 278 4.80 -22.49 -0.83
CA ALA A 278 4.50 -23.79 -0.28
C ALA A 278 2.99 -24.15 -0.36
N ARG A 279 2.12 -23.15 -0.37
CA ARG A 279 0.66 -23.36 -0.31
C ARG A 279 -0.04 -23.21 -1.67
N PHE A 280 0.41 -22.29 -2.50
CA PHE A 280 -0.30 -21.93 -3.73
C PHE A 280 0.54 -22.16 -4.98
N SER A 281 -0.11 -22.52 -6.06
CA SER A 281 0.47 -22.58 -7.41
C SER A 281 0.47 -21.17 -8.04
N GLY A 282 1.26 -21.02 -9.11
CA GLY A 282 1.38 -19.78 -9.88
C GLY A 282 2.53 -18.88 -9.44
N PRO A 283 2.90 -17.92 -10.29
CA PRO A 283 4.02 -17.02 -10.01
C PRO A 283 3.68 -16.01 -8.92
N ILE A 284 4.66 -15.73 -8.05
CA ILE A 284 4.59 -14.67 -7.04
C ILE A 284 5.39 -13.49 -7.58
N LEU A 285 4.71 -12.39 -7.89
CA LEU A 285 5.27 -11.24 -8.59
C LEU A 285 5.26 -9.99 -7.69
N PRO A 286 6.32 -9.19 -7.68
CA PRO A 286 6.32 -7.92 -6.97
C PRO A 286 5.64 -6.82 -7.79
N ALA A 287 4.80 -6.00 -7.14
CA ALA A 287 4.42 -4.70 -7.67
C ALA A 287 5.37 -3.62 -7.11
N ARG A 288 6.03 -2.86 -7.99
CA ARG A 288 6.98 -1.83 -7.58
C ARG A 288 6.31 -0.49 -7.33
N THR A 289 5.38 -0.09 -8.21
CA THR A 289 4.67 1.18 -8.11
C THR A 289 3.27 1.08 -8.71
N GLY A 290 2.24 1.41 -7.93
CA GLY A 290 0.84 1.39 -8.38
C GLY A 290 0.58 2.37 -9.53
N VAL A 291 1.27 3.50 -9.56
CA VAL A 291 1.08 4.53 -10.60
C VAL A 291 1.41 4.02 -12.00
N GLY A 292 2.41 3.15 -12.15
CA GLY A 292 2.72 2.51 -13.44
C GLY A 292 1.60 1.58 -13.91
N GLY A 293 1.05 0.77 -12.99
CA GLY A 293 -0.11 -0.07 -13.27
C GLY A 293 -1.36 0.75 -13.62
N ALA A 294 -1.59 1.87 -12.95
CA ALA A 294 -2.65 2.80 -13.26
C ALA A 294 -2.50 3.40 -14.68
N ALA A 295 -1.30 3.85 -15.05
CA ALA A 295 -1.02 4.38 -16.39
C ALA A 295 -1.20 3.30 -17.47
N TRP A 296 -0.77 2.06 -17.21
CA TRP A 296 -0.98 0.94 -18.13
C TRP A 296 -2.46 0.62 -18.31
N LEU A 297 -3.26 0.64 -17.23
CA LEU A 297 -4.71 0.48 -17.31
C LEU A 297 -5.39 1.66 -18.04
N ALA A 298 -4.85 2.87 -17.94
CA ALA A 298 -5.33 4.02 -18.69
C ALA A 298 -5.04 3.88 -20.19
N LEU A 299 -3.88 3.34 -20.59
CA LEU A 299 -3.61 2.95 -21.98
C LEU A 299 -4.61 1.91 -22.49
N ALA A 300 -4.90 0.88 -21.68
CA ALA A 300 -5.90 -0.14 -22.03
C ALA A 300 -7.32 0.45 -22.17
N ALA A 301 -7.65 1.47 -21.39
CA ALA A 301 -8.93 2.16 -21.46
C ALA A 301 -9.05 3.06 -22.70
N LEU A 302 -7.93 3.64 -23.14
CA LEU A 302 -7.88 4.45 -24.37
C LEU A 302 -7.98 3.56 -25.62
N ASP A 303 -7.13 2.55 -25.71
CA ASP A 303 -7.11 1.53 -26.74
C ASP A 303 -6.44 0.25 -26.19
N PRO A 304 -7.16 -0.88 -26.14
CA PRO A 304 -6.60 -2.15 -25.68
C PRO A 304 -5.31 -2.59 -26.42
N ALA A 305 -5.14 -2.18 -27.68
CA ALA A 305 -3.94 -2.47 -28.45
C ALA A 305 -2.66 -1.80 -27.91
N LEU A 306 -2.79 -0.73 -27.12
CA LEU A 306 -1.65 -0.03 -26.48
C LEU A 306 -1.16 -0.72 -25.21
N ALA A 307 -2.01 -1.51 -24.57
CA ALA A 307 -1.70 -2.21 -23.33
C ALA A 307 -0.91 -3.50 -23.55
N THR A 308 0.25 -3.39 -24.18
CA THR A 308 1.11 -4.53 -24.50
C THR A 308 2.00 -4.93 -23.34
N PRO A 309 2.55 -6.17 -23.30
CA PRO A 309 3.59 -6.55 -22.34
C PRO A 309 4.82 -5.64 -22.37
N ALA A 310 5.13 -5.05 -23.52
CA ALA A 310 6.26 -4.13 -23.67
C ALA A 310 6.00 -2.79 -22.96
N THR A 311 4.79 -2.20 -23.16
CA THR A 311 4.37 -0.99 -22.45
C THR A 311 4.22 -1.25 -20.95
N HIS A 312 3.67 -2.40 -20.54
CA HIS A 312 3.63 -2.82 -19.14
C HIS A 312 5.04 -2.84 -18.52
N SER A 313 5.98 -3.55 -19.14
CA SER A 313 7.36 -3.65 -18.64
C SER A 313 8.07 -2.30 -18.53
N ARG A 314 7.71 -1.32 -19.38
CA ARG A 314 8.26 0.03 -19.33
C ARG A 314 7.70 0.84 -18.16
N LEU A 315 6.39 0.78 -17.92
CA LEU A 315 5.68 1.59 -16.94
C LEU A 315 5.75 1.03 -15.51
N CYS A 316 5.91 -0.29 -15.35
CA CYS A 316 5.86 -0.98 -14.06
C CYS A 316 7.24 -1.39 -13.51
N ARG A 317 8.32 -0.73 -13.94
CA ARG A 317 9.73 -0.97 -13.51
C ARG A 317 10.03 -0.49 -12.10
#